data_3471cc8003bf49a12093f1fccc1f5f7d
#
_entry.id   3471cc8003bf49a12093f1fccc1f5f7d
#
_cell.length_a   1.000
_cell.length_b   1.000
_cell.length_c   1.000
_cell.angle_alpha   90.00
_cell.angle_beta   90.00
_cell.angle_gamma   90.00
#
_symmetry.space_group_name_H-M   'P 1'
#
loop_
_entity.id
_entity.type
_entity.pdbx_description
1 polymer ?
#
loop_
_entity_poly.entity_id
_entity_poly.type
_entity_poly.pdbx_seq_one_letter_code
_entity_poly.pdbx_strand_id
1 'polypeptide(L)'
;MSEWTDRWQSAEGARGMAGGPAGVLISLVCSAVLTAGWWFTGHTGLPSAGQWIAMAIGWLVLASAVRLSATIRRPGLWLVAILLGAVLAIMRVLGGRFDPALHPPYRHTRISPWVEFAVDWLIAVPVICVLLEVLAHPRRVRSQKLTAGRKATWWAISAVLMLAAWAPYLLAFWPGIVVRDSWSSIRIGTGMQPLNNHHPIAFSLLVGMCIRIGGSFTAGTAVFSVLQALLLAFGLAICVVWLRYRAGPVPAILALAWLALDPSVAMWSITMQKDTLFALVMTLMTVLLAEAGLRGWTWLTRPWPLAGFLTGLVGLSFTRNNGTYIVAFMVAGVCLFLIPRLVAPRRHGWRWWAVPISSAIVMALVFAVQGPGYKKAGMVPSDFVEAAGLPLQQLAWANRYGHLTAAQQRTLAHLMPLERMRQDYNPTLSDNIKFDPRGFNNRWLNHHRREFIRTWAQAMPANRTGYALSWYALAGRYLDPGSVFLRVDPGTKRGSGSIVIDDRDRLATVSGGRLSAGQLLDVARTVSTNPVTGLTYRMPLVIWAAILAMCSALLARRPRGSLAFLPLVGMVLTLLIAAPLTDFRYAAAGHVGLPFLLLALWAGAHREEEAL
;
A
#
# COMPACT_ATOMS: atom_id res chain seq x y z
N MET A 1 27.99 -18.66 9.28
CA MET A 1 28.70 -18.69 7.98
C MET A 1 29.22 -20.08 7.65
N SER A 2 29.71 -20.86 8.65
CA SER A 2 30.18 -22.23 8.46
C SER A 2 29.07 -23.21 8.01
N GLU A 3 27.90 -23.21 8.63
CA GLU A 3 26.82 -24.11 8.22
C GLU A 3 26.23 -23.82 6.80
N TRP A 4 26.42 -22.60 6.31
CA TRP A 4 26.05 -22.24 4.94
C TRP A 4 27.09 -22.73 3.94
N THR A 5 28.37 -22.65 4.29
CA THR A 5 29.49 -23.22 3.53
C THR A 5 29.45 -24.75 3.52
N ASP A 6 29.08 -25.40 4.62
CA ASP A 6 29.01 -26.87 4.69
C ASP A 6 27.83 -27.43 3.87
N ARG A 7 26.67 -26.74 3.83
CA ARG A 7 25.57 -27.07 2.91
C ARG A 7 25.90 -26.75 1.45
N TRP A 8 26.76 -25.76 1.22
CA TRP A 8 27.28 -25.47 -0.12
C TRP A 8 28.27 -26.55 -0.61
N GLN A 9 29.06 -27.11 0.28
CA GLN A 9 30.03 -28.18 -0.04
C GLN A 9 29.36 -29.54 -0.24
N SER A 10 28.28 -29.85 0.48
CA SER A 10 27.48 -31.06 0.23
C SER A 10 26.66 -31.02 -1.07
N ALA A 11 26.58 -29.86 -1.72
CA ALA A 11 25.99 -29.68 -3.06
C ALA A 11 26.96 -30.03 -4.22
N GLU A 12 28.05 -30.73 -3.94
CA GLU A 12 29.02 -31.14 -4.98
C GLU A 12 28.40 -32.01 -6.10
N GLY A 13 27.30 -32.72 -5.81
CA GLY A 13 26.52 -33.41 -6.85
C GLY A 13 25.78 -32.45 -7.83
N ALA A 14 25.53 -31.19 -7.44
CA ALA A 14 24.89 -30.20 -8.29
C ALA A 14 25.89 -29.42 -9.18
N ARG A 15 27.18 -29.49 -8.87
CA ARG A 15 28.24 -28.85 -9.69
C ARG A 15 28.35 -29.43 -11.09
N GLY A 16 27.94 -30.69 -11.30
CA GLY A 16 27.94 -31.31 -12.61
C GLY A 16 26.93 -30.73 -13.60
N MET A 17 25.79 -30.20 -13.11
CA MET A 17 24.74 -29.63 -13.99
C MET A 17 24.89 -28.12 -14.20
N ALA A 18 25.45 -27.37 -13.24
CA ALA A 18 25.56 -25.91 -13.33
C ALA A 18 26.78 -25.44 -14.14
N GLY A 19 27.81 -26.25 -14.27
CA GLY A 19 28.97 -26.02 -15.14
C GLY A 19 28.89 -26.69 -16.52
N GLY A 20 27.81 -27.44 -16.77
CA GLY A 20 27.60 -28.14 -18.02
C GLY A 20 27.01 -27.26 -19.13
N PRO A 21 26.89 -27.80 -20.37
CA PRO A 21 26.37 -27.07 -21.54
C PRO A 21 25.00 -26.44 -21.30
N ALA A 22 24.16 -27.07 -20.48
CA ALA A 22 22.84 -26.53 -20.12
C ALA A 22 22.91 -25.21 -19.30
N GLY A 23 23.85 -25.10 -18.33
CA GLY A 23 24.04 -23.87 -17.58
C GLY A 23 24.59 -22.72 -18.43
N VAL A 24 25.46 -23.05 -19.40
CA VAL A 24 25.96 -22.07 -20.38
C VAL A 24 24.84 -21.63 -21.31
N LEU A 25 24.02 -22.57 -21.81
CA LEU A 25 22.88 -22.25 -22.68
C LEU A 25 21.85 -21.36 -21.98
N ILE A 26 21.48 -21.68 -20.73
CA ILE A 26 20.57 -20.86 -19.93
C ILE A 26 21.15 -19.44 -19.73
N SER A 27 22.45 -19.33 -19.43
CA SER A 27 23.11 -18.03 -19.27
C SER A 27 23.12 -17.23 -20.58
N LEU A 28 23.33 -17.87 -21.71
CA LEU A 28 23.26 -17.25 -23.04
C LEU A 28 21.85 -16.80 -23.40
N VAL A 29 20.84 -17.63 -23.13
CA VAL A 29 19.43 -17.26 -23.35
C VAL A 29 19.03 -16.08 -22.47
N CYS A 30 19.40 -16.07 -21.18
CA CYS A 30 19.14 -14.94 -20.30
C CYS A 30 19.83 -13.66 -20.79
N SER A 31 21.08 -13.76 -21.26
CA SER A 31 21.81 -12.62 -21.82
C SER A 31 21.16 -12.10 -23.10
N ALA A 32 20.75 -12.99 -23.99
CA ALA A 32 20.05 -12.62 -25.23
C ALA A 32 18.70 -11.94 -24.92
N VAL A 33 17.94 -12.46 -23.94
CA VAL A 33 16.65 -11.90 -23.54
C VAL A 33 16.81 -10.49 -22.92
N LEU A 34 17.79 -10.28 -22.04
CA LEU A 34 18.02 -8.96 -21.45
C LEU A 34 18.52 -7.95 -22.50
N THR A 35 19.39 -8.39 -23.41
CA THR A 35 19.91 -7.56 -24.52
C THR A 35 18.79 -7.23 -25.52
N ALA A 36 18.00 -8.24 -25.91
CA ALA A 36 16.85 -8.04 -26.76
C ALA A 36 15.81 -7.11 -26.11
N GLY A 37 15.53 -7.27 -24.82
CA GLY A 37 14.65 -6.37 -24.06
C GLY A 37 15.04 -4.90 -24.17
N TRP A 38 16.33 -4.59 -24.17
CA TRP A 38 16.82 -3.21 -24.38
C TRP A 38 16.47 -2.66 -25.77
N TRP A 39 16.76 -3.44 -26.81
CA TRP A 39 16.46 -3.05 -28.20
C TRP A 39 14.96 -2.95 -28.47
N PHE A 40 14.17 -3.79 -27.85
CA PHE A 40 12.71 -3.82 -28.04
C PHE A 40 11.95 -2.75 -27.24
N THR A 41 12.56 -2.12 -26.22
CA THR A 41 11.93 -1.02 -25.47
C THR A 41 11.96 0.34 -26.19
N GLY A 42 12.34 0.36 -27.48
CA GLY A 42 12.26 1.55 -28.33
C GLY A 42 13.46 2.50 -28.21
N HIS A 43 14.55 2.10 -27.58
CA HIS A 43 15.79 2.86 -27.56
C HIS A 43 16.47 2.77 -28.94
N THR A 44 16.70 3.91 -29.56
CA THR A 44 17.28 4.03 -30.91
C THR A 44 18.80 4.17 -30.92
N GLY A 45 19.46 4.19 -29.76
CA GLY A 45 20.90 4.35 -29.60
C GLY A 45 21.57 3.24 -28.82
N LEU A 46 22.90 3.21 -28.86
CA LEU A 46 23.69 2.31 -28.01
C LEU A 46 23.50 2.69 -26.53
N PRO A 47 23.39 1.68 -25.63
CA PRO A 47 23.31 1.93 -24.20
C PRO A 47 24.53 2.69 -23.69
N SER A 48 24.34 3.62 -22.76
CA SER A 48 25.44 4.26 -22.04
C SER A 48 26.26 3.24 -21.22
N ALA A 49 27.47 3.58 -20.85
CA ALA A 49 28.30 2.70 -20.01
C ALA A 49 27.58 2.26 -18.71
N GLY A 50 26.84 3.18 -18.06
CA GLY A 50 26.05 2.85 -16.87
C GLY A 50 24.92 1.88 -17.15
N GLN A 51 24.30 1.95 -18.31
CA GLN A 51 23.25 1.02 -18.74
C GLN A 51 23.82 -0.36 -19.06
N TRP A 52 24.99 -0.44 -19.70
CA TRP A 52 25.69 -1.71 -19.91
C TRP A 52 26.05 -2.38 -18.58
N ILE A 53 26.56 -1.60 -17.60
CA ILE A 53 26.85 -2.12 -16.25
C ILE A 53 25.56 -2.64 -15.59
N ALA A 54 24.47 -1.89 -15.65
CA ALA A 54 23.19 -2.33 -15.09
C ALA A 54 22.66 -3.60 -15.75
N MET A 55 22.80 -3.72 -17.08
CA MET A 55 22.44 -4.95 -17.82
C MET A 55 23.33 -6.14 -17.43
N ALA A 56 24.62 -5.95 -17.27
CA ALA A 56 25.55 -6.99 -16.81
C ALA A 56 25.23 -7.46 -15.39
N ILE A 57 24.94 -6.52 -14.47
CA ILE A 57 24.48 -6.85 -13.10
C ILE A 57 23.16 -7.62 -13.15
N GLY A 58 22.19 -7.15 -13.93
CA GLY A 58 20.90 -7.82 -14.10
C GLY A 58 21.05 -9.24 -14.63
N TRP A 59 21.94 -9.43 -15.61
CA TRP A 59 22.29 -10.75 -16.12
C TRP A 59 22.92 -11.67 -15.06
N LEU A 60 23.90 -11.17 -14.29
CA LEU A 60 24.51 -11.92 -13.21
C LEU A 60 23.48 -12.32 -12.13
N VAL A 61 22.60 -11.44 -11.77
CA VAL A 61 21.51 -11.71 -10.81
C VAL A 61 20.58 -12.79 -11.37
N LEU A 62 20.15 -12.67 -12.62
CA LEU A 62 19.26 -13.64 -13.24
C LEU A 62 19.94 -15.01 -13.40
N ALA A 63 21.17 -15.05 -13.90
CA ALA A 63 21.92 -16.30 -14.03
C ALA A 63 22.13 -16.99 -12.67
N SER A 64 22.42 -16.21 -11.63
CA SER A 64 22.52 -16.71 -10.25
C SER A 64 21.17 -17.23 -9.74
N ALA A 65 20.09 -16.50 -9.98
CA ALA A 65 18.75 -16.91 -9.59
C ALA A 65 18.33 -18.22 -10.29
N VAL A 66 18.59 -18.36 -11.58
CA VAL A 66 18.30 -19.60 -12.32
C VAL A 66 19.11 -20.78 -11.76
N ARG A 67 20.41 -20.58 -11.50
CA ARG A 67 21.25 -21.63 -10.91
C ARG A 67 20.77 -22.03 -9.51
N LEU A 68 20.51 -21.08 -8.64
CA LEU A 68 20.03 -21.30 -7.28
C LEU A 68 18.63 -21.94 -7.28
N SER A 69 17.73 -21.49 -8.13
CA SER A 69 16.37 -22.04 -8.20
C SER A 69 16.37 -23.51 -8.60
N ALA A 70 17.30 -23.95 -9.49
CA ALA A 70 17.44 -25.34 -9.88
C ALA A 70 17.79 -26.28 -8.72
N THR A 71 18.34 -25.77 -7.61
CA THR A 71 18.62 -26.56 -6.40
C THR A 71 17.41 -26.71 -5.48
N ILE A 72 16.34 -25.95 -5.71
CA ILE A 72 15.15 -25.93 -4.85
C ILE A 72 14.21 -27.08 -5.22
N ARG A 73 14.10 -28.07 -4.34
CA ARG A 73 13.27 -29.29 -4.53
C ARG A 73 11.92 -29.20 -3.81
N ARG A 74 11.26 -28.03 -3.85
CA ARG A 74 9.97 -27.79 -3.17
C ARG A 74 8.88 -27.42 -4.18
N PRO A 75 8.00 -28.36 -4.58
CA PRO A 75 7.03 -28.12 -5.64
C PRO A 75 6.04 -26.99 -5.30
N GLY A 76 5.61 -26.87 -4.05
CA GLY A 76 4.72 -25.78 -3.63
C GLY A 76 5.35 -24.39 -3.80
N LEU A 77 6.67 -24.29 -3.66
CA LEU A 77 7.40 -23.04 -3.84
C LEU A 77 7.42 -22.63 -5.31
N TRP A 78 7.65 -23.60 -6.20
CA TRP A 78 7.59 -23.41 -7.63
C TRP A 78 6.19 -23.02 -8.10
N LEU A 79 5.14 -23.68 -7.60
CA LEU A 79 3.77 -23.31 -7.94
C LEU A 79 3.46 -21.85 -7.60
N VAL A 80 3.83 -21.40 -6.39
CA VAL A 80 3.63 -20.01 -5.97
C VAL A 80 4.49 -19.06 -6.82
N ALA A 81 5.75 -19.41 -7.12
CA ALA A 81 6.61 -18.60 -7.97
C ALA A 81 6.05 -18.45 -9.40
N ILE A 82 5.50 -19.52 -9.97
CA ILE A 82 4.83 -19.53 -11.28
C ILE A 82 3.63 -18.58 -11.28
N LEU A 83 2.76 -18.67 -10.27
CA LEU A 83 1.57 -17.81 -10.16
C LEU A 83 1.93 -16.33 -9.94
N LEU A 84 2.83 -16.05 -9.02
CA LEU A 84 3.26 -14.68 -8.75
C LEU A 84 4.06 -14.09 -9.93
N GLY A 85 4.87 -14.93 -10.60
CA GLY A 85 5.58 -14.55 -11.81
C GLY A 85 4.62 -14.17 -12.94
N ALA A 86 3.50 -14.89 -13.09
CA ALA A 86 2.48 -14.56 -14.08
C ALA A 86 1.82 -13.20 -13.77
N VAL A 87 1.49 -12.94 -12.51
CA VAL A 87 0.96 -11.62 -12.10
C VAL A 87 1.96 -10.51 -12.43
N LEU A 88 3.23 -10.70 -12.08
CA LEU A 88 4.28 -9.73 -12.37
C LEU A 88 4.44 -9.47 -13.87
N ALA A 89 4.48 -10.54 -14.68
CA ALA A 89 4.59 -10.44 -16.13
C ALA A 89 3.39 -9.69 -16.75
N ILE A 90 2.16 -9.96 -16.30
CA ILE A 90 0.98 -9.21 -16.75
C ILE A 90 1.14 -7.72 -16.44
N MET A 91 1.58 -7.37 -15.22
CA MET A 91 1.77 -5.97 -14.84
C MET A 91 2.84 -5.28 -15.70
N ARG A 92 3.92 -5.99 -16.02
CA ARG A 92 5.00 -5.49 -16.89
C ARG A 92 4.52 -5.26 -18.32
N VAL A 93 3.78 -6.19 -18.90
CA VAL A 93 3.20 -6.06 -20.25
C VAL A 93 2.23 -4.88 -20.32
N LEU A 94 1.35 -4.74 -19.32
CA LEU A 94 0.43 -3.60 -19.27
C LEU A 94 1.18 -2.27 -19.08
N GLY A 95 2.21 -2.26 -18.22
CA GLY A 95 3.06 -1.08 -17.96
C GLY A 95 3.85 -0.63 -19.19
N GLY A 96 4.43 -1.56 -19.94
CA GLY A 96 5.14 -1.27 -21.17
C GLY A 96 4.24 -0.70 -22.28
N ARG A 97 2.95 -1.03 -22.23
CA ARG A 97 1.95 -0.60 -23.22
C ARG A 97 1.14 0.62 -22.81
N PHE A 98 1.09 0.94 -21.52
CA PHE A 98 0.37 2.12 -21.04
C PHE A 98 1.23 3.38 -21.14
N ASP A 99 0.75 4.36 -21.87
CA ASP A 99 1.36 5.69 -21.94
C ASP A 99 0.24 6.76 -21.88
N PRO A 100 0.14 7.51 -20.77
CA PRO A 100 -0.95 8.49 -20.60
C PRO A 100 -0.82 9.70 -21.55
N ALA A 101 0.33 9.89 -22.19
CA ALA A 101 0.54 10.98 -23.14
C ALA A 101 0.02 10.65 -24.54
N LEU A 102 -0.24 9.38 -24.83
CA LEU A 102 -0.75 8.95 -26.13
C LEU A 102 -2.30 9.02 -26.20
N HIS A 103 -2.81 9.10 -27.42
CA HIS A 103 -4.24 9.10 -27.73
C HIS A 103 -4.55 8.09 -28.85
N PRO A 104 -5.07 6.88 -28.53
CA PRO A 104 -5.39 6.35 -27.21
C PRO A 104 -4.14 6.16 -26.33
N PRO A 105 -4.29 6.04 -24.99
CA PRO A 105 -3.19 5.89 -24.04
C PRO A 105 -2.57 4.47 -24.11
N TYR A 106 -2.21 4.08 -25.30
CA TYR A 106 -1.73 2.75 -25.65
C TYR A 106 -0.55 2.85 -26.62
N ARG A 107 0.58 2.26 -26.24
CA ARG A 107 1.77 2.15 -27.08
C ARG A 107 1.71 0.83 -27.85
N HIS A 108 1.69 0.92 -29.18
CA HIS A 108 1.88 -0.24 -30.04
C HIS A 108 3.35 -0.66 -30.01
N THR A 109 3.62 -1.85 -29.54
CA THR A 109 4.94 -2.48 -29.63
C THR A 109 4.97 -3.44 -30.83
N ARG A 110 6.14 -3.63 -31.42
CA ARG A 110 6.34 -4.58 -32.52
C ARG A 110 6.25 -6.05 -32.06
N ILE A 111 6.32 -6.26 -30.74
CA ILE A 111 6.32 -7.59 -30.12
C ILE A 111 4.91 -7.94 -29.69
N SER A 112 4.51 -9.19 -29.89
CA SER A 112 3.26 -9.71 -29.37
C SER A 112 3.22 -9.63 -27.84
N PRO A 113 2.06 -9.23 -27.21
CA PRO A 113 1.91 -9.22 -25.76
C PRO A 113 2.16 -10.59 -25.11
N TRP A 114 1.92 -11.66 -25.84
CA TRP A 114 2.17 -13.01 -25.35
C TRP A 114 3.66 -13.35 -25.30
N VAL A 115 4.47 -12.83 -26.23
CA VAL A 115 5.93 -12.99 -26.21
C VAL A 115 6.52 -12.18 -25.08
N GLU A 116 6.10 -10.92 -24.89
CA GLU A 116 6.51 -10.09 -23.74
C GLU A 116 6.17 -10.78 -22.42
N PHE A 117 4.93 -11.26 -22.28
CA PHE A 117 4.50 -12.01 -21.11
C PHE A 117 5.38 -13.24 -20.85
N ALA A 118 5.61 -14.06 -21.87
CA ALA A 118 6.42 -15.27 -21.72
C ALA A 118 7.85 -14.97 -21.27
N VAL A 119 8.46 -13.93 -21.83
CA VAL A 119 9.81 -13.48 -21.47
C VAL A 119 9.85 -12.97 -20.03
N ASP A 120 8.98 -12.05 -19.65
CA ASP A 120 8.92 -11.50 -18.30
C ASP A 120 8.61 -12.59 -17.26
N TRP A 121 7.74 -13.53 -17.60
CA TRP A 121 7.39 -14.67 -16.76
C TRP A 121 8.56 -15.61 -16.52
N LEU A 122 9.28 -16.00 -17.59
CA LEU A 122 10.47 -16.85 -17.49
C LEU A 122 11.58 -16.20 -16.65
N ILE A 123 11.70 -14.87 -16.69
CA ILE A 123 12.64 -14.13 -15.87
C ILE A 123 12.17 -14.06 -14.40
N ALA A 124 10.89 -13.78 -14.19
CA ALA A 124 10.33 -13.56 -12.85
C ALA A 124 10.32 -14.84 -11.99
N VAL A 125 9.96 -16.00 -12.59
CA VAL A 125 9.77 -17.25 -11.84
C VAL A 125 11.01 -17.67 -11.04
N PRO A 126 12.23 -17.80 -11.62
CA PRO A 126 13.41 -18.20 -10.86
C PRO A 126 13.79 -17.17 -9.78
N VAL A 127 13.63 -15.87 -10.05
CA VAL A 127 13.92 -14.81 -9.09
C VAL A 127 12.97 -14.90 -7.89
N ILE A 128 11.68 -15.03 -8.15
CA ILE A 128 10.65 -15.18 -7.09
C ILE A 128 10.88 -16.49 -6.32
N CYS A 129 11.21 -17.58 -6.99
CA CYS A 129 11.49 -18.86 -6.35
C CYS A 129 12.64 -18.75 -5.32
N VAL A 130 13.74 -18.10 -5.70
CA VAL A 130 14.88 -17.86 -4.81
C VAL A 130 14.49 -16.92 -3.67
N LEU A 131 13.77 -15.84 -3.93
CA LEU A 131 13.32 -14.91 -2.90
C LEU A 131 12.41 -15.61 -1.87
N LEU A 132 11.48 -16.44 -2.32
CA LEU A 132 10.61 -17.21 -1.44
C LEU A 132 11.42 -18.18 -0.57
N GLU A 133 12.43 -18.85 -1.13
CA GLU A 133 13.29 -19.79 -0.37
C GLU A 133 14.15 -19.04 0.66
N VAL A 134 14.77 -17.91 0.28
CA VAL A 134 15.55 -17.08 1.20
C VAL A 134 14.69 -16.57 2.35
N LEU A 135 13.48 -16.10 2.05
CA LEU A 135 12.54 -15.61 3.04
C LEU A 135 11.96 -16.73 3.91
N ALA A 136 11.95 -17.98 3.42
CA ALA A 136 11.52 -19.15 4.19
C ALA A 136 12.54 -19.55 5.28
N HIS A 137 13.79 -19.11 5.16
CA HIS A 137 14.90 -19.46 6.08
C HIS A 137 15.53 -18.20 6.70
N PRO A 138 14.77 -17.37 7.41
CA PRO A 138 15.34 -16.18 8.01
C PRO A 138 16.31 -16.53 9.13
N ARG A 139 17.35 -15.69 9.28
CA ARG A 139 18.36 -15.85 10.33
C ARG A 139 17.75 -15.69 11.71
N ARG A 140 18.24 -16.47 12.67
CA ARG A 140 17.84 -16.37 14.09
C ARG A 140 18.24 -15.02 14.68
N VAL A 141 17.28 -14.30 15.25
CA VAL A 141 17.52 -13.09 16.03
C VAL A 141 17.23 -13.39 17.48
N ARG A 142 18.19 -13.10 18.32
CA ARG A 142 18.03 -13.32 19.76
C ARG A 142 17.22 -12.18 20.37
N SER A 143 16.02 -12.48 20.87
CA SER A 143 15.22 -11.54 21.66
C SER A 143 15.99 -11.05 22.88
N GLN A 144 15.92 -9.76 23.18
CA GLN A 144 16.63 -9.16 24.31
C GLN A 144 15.62 -8.78 25.40
N LYS A 145 15.84 -9.28 26.63
CA LYS A 145 15.02 -8.87 27.77
C LYS A 145 15.30 -7.38 28.09
N LEU A 146 14.25 -6.56 28.08
CA LEU A 146 14.29 -5.17 28.49
C LEU A 146 13.45 -4.98 29.74
N THR A 147 13.98 -4.29 30.74
CA THR A 147 13.20 -3.86 31.90
C THR A 147 12.12 -2.85 31.51
N ALA A 148 11.08 -2.71 32.32
CA ALA A 148 10.01 -1.74 32.06
C ALA A 148 10.54 -0.31 31.91
N GLY A 149 11.48 0.09 32.79
CA GLY A 149 12.13 1.39 32.71
C GLY A 149 12.87 1.61 31.39
N ARG A 150 13.69 0.63 30.94
CA ARG A 150 14.38 0.73 29.65
C ARG A 150 13.42 0.81 28.46
N LYS A 151 12.28 0.11 28.51
CA LYS A 151 11.22 0.24 27.47
C LYS A 151 10.65 1.65 27.44
N ALA A 152 10.32 2.21 28.62
CA ALA A 152 9.81 3.58 28.75
C ALA A 152 10.82 4.62 28.24
N THR A 153 12.10 4.45 28.59
CA THR A 153 13.19 5.34 28.10
C THR A 153 13.30 5.28 26.56
N TRP A 154 13.33 4.09 25.97
CA TRP A 154 13.37 3.94 24.51
C TRP A 154 12.14 4.56 23.83
N TRP A 155 10.96 4.37 24.41
CA TRP A 155 9.73 4.93 23.92
C TRP A 155 9.77 6.47 23.93
N ALA A 156 10.13 7.07 25.08
CA ALA A 156 10.20 8.52 25.22
C ALA A 156 11.27 9.13 24.31
N ILE A 157 12.48 8.57 24.28
CA ILE A 157 13.57 9.07 23.43
C ILE A 157 13.18 8.95 21.95
N SER A 158 12.59 7.84 21.52
CA SER A 158 12.17 7.67 20.12
C SER A 158 11.11 8.68 19.73
N ALA A 159 10.11 8.92 20.58
CA ALA A 159 9.08 9.92 20.31
C ALA A 159 9.65 11.34 20.24
N VAL A 160 10.52 11.72 21.19
CA VAL A 160 11.16 13.05 21.21
C VAL A 160 12.05 13.25 19.98
N LEU A 161 12.84 12.25 19.58
CA LEU A 161 13.69 12.36 18.38
C LEU A 161 12.89 12.52 17.10
N MET A 162 11.77 11.77 16.95
CA MET A 162 10.86 11.96 15.81
C MET A 162 10.26 13.36 15.80
N LEU A 163 9.73 13.84 16.93
CA LEU A 163 9.15 15.17 17.03
C LEU A 163 10.19 16.28 16.76
N ALA A 164 11.41 16.13 17.26
CA ALA A 164 12.49 17.07 16.99
C ALA A 164 12.87 17.12 15.51
N ALA A 165 12.93 15.95 14.85
CA ALA A 165 13.23 15.85 13.42
C ALA A 165 12.09 16.40 12.54
N TRP A 166 10.83 16.28 12.97
CA TRP A 166 9.65 16.79 12.25
C TRP A 166 9.38 18.28 12.53
N ALA A 167 9.91 18.84 13.63
CA ALA A 167 9.71 20.25 14.01
C ALA A 167 10.11 21.25 12.90
N PRO A 168 11.22 21.09 12.16
CA PRO A 168 11.54 21.97 11.04
C PRO A 168 10.44 22.06 9.98
N TYR A 169 9.78 20.92 9.70
CA TYR A 169 8.67 20.87 8.75
C TYR A 169 7.44 21.58 9.31
N LEU A 170 7.08 21.35 10.58
CA LEU A 170 5.97 22.07 11.21
C LEU A 170 6.21 23.58 11.23
N LEU A 171 7.44 24.02 11.52
CA LEU A 171 7.80 25.44 11.51
C LEU A 171 7.78 26.06 10.11
N ALA A 172 8.23 25.32 9.10
CA ALA A 172 8.23 25.79 7.72
C ALA A 172 6.82 25.84 7.10
N PHE A 173 5.97 24.89 7.48
CA PHE A 173 4.59 24.76 7.00
C PHE A 173 3.55 25.13 8.07
N TRP A 174 3.92 26.01 9.02
CA TRP A 174 2.99 26.45 10.05
C TRP A 174 1.73 27.09 9.48
N PRO A 175 0.54 26.77 9.95
CA PRO A 175 0.18 25.94 11.12
C PRO A 175 0.02 24.44 10.82
N GLY A 176 0.38 24.00 9.65
CA GLY A 176 0.24 22.64 9.13
C GLY A 176 -0.13 22.66 7.66
N ILE A 177 -0.24 21.50 7.04
CA ILE A 177 -0.58 21.35 5.62
C ILE A 177 -2.05 20.97 5.50
N VAL A 178 -2.83 21.80 4.80
CA VAL A 178 -4.24 21.55 4.48
C VAL A 178 -4.34 21.28 2.99
N VAL A 179 -4.88 20.11 2.62
CA VAL A 179 -5.11 19.71 1.24
C VAL A 179 -6.61 19.76 0.91
N ARG A 180 -6.97 19.60 -0.36
CA ARG A 180 -8.37 19.69 -0.81
C ARG A 180 -9.32 18.81 0.00
N ASP A 181 -8.93 17.56 0.29
CA ASP A 181 -9.73 16.63 1.09
C ASP A 181 -9.93 17.10 2.54
N SER A 182 -8.90 17.75 3.11
CA SER A 182 -8.95 18.33 4.46
C SER A 182 -10.01 19.41 4.57
N TRP A 183 -10.12 20.25 3.53
CA TRP A 183 -11.12 21.31 3.48
C TRP A 183 -12.54 20.77 3.54
N SER A 184 -12.81 19.67 2.81
CA SER A 184 -14.09 18.98 2.93
C SER A 184 -14.34 18.49 4.36
N SER A 185 -13.33 17.92 5.01
CA SER A 185 -13.43 17.48 6.41
C SER A 185 -13.64 18.63 7.40
N ILE A 186 -13.02 19.79 7.15
CA ILE A 186 -13.24 21.01 7.93
C ILE A 186 -14.71 21.45 7.82
N ARG A 187 -15.24 21.59 6.60
CA ARG A 187 -16.61 22.03 6.38
C ARG A 187 -17.65 21.12 7.04
N ILE A 188 -17.44 19.80 6.94
CA ILE A 188 -18.30 18.80 7.60
C ILE A 188 -18.17 18.91 9.13
N GLY A 189 -16.93 18.93 9.64
CA GLY A 189 -16.66 18.91 11.08
C GLY A 189 -17.07 20.19 11.82
N THR A 190 -17.10 21.32 11.11
CA THR A 190 -17.54 22.62 11.66
C THR A 190 -19.03 22.88 11.46
N GLY A 191 -19.75 22.03 10.73
CA GLY A 191 -21.17 22.21 10.44
C GLY A 191 -21.47 23.15 9.27
N MET A 192 -20.47 23.57 8.49
CA MET A 192 -20.66 24.37 7.26
C MET A 192 -21.30 23.55 6.14
N GLN A 193 -21.21 22.23 6.23
CA GLN A 193 -21.88 21.29 5.36
C GLN A 193 -22.61 20.23 6.17
N PRO A 194 -23.71 19.66 5.66
CA PRO A 194 -24.38 18.54 6.29
C PRO A 194 -23.42 17.36 6.50
N LEU A 195 -23.67 16.60 7.57
CA LEU A 195 -22.94 15.36 7.82
C LEU A 195 -23.09 14.42 6.61
N ASN A 196 -22.00 14.00 6.04
CA ASN A 196 -21.96 13.05 4.94
C ASN A 196 -20.78 12.08 5.12
N ASN A 197 -20.88 10.92 4.50
CA ASN A 197 -19.87 9.87 4.60
C ASN A 197 -18.94 9.82 3.37
N HIS A 198 -18.78 10.94 2.66
CA HIS A 198 -17.77 11.03 1.58
C HIS A 198 -16.35 10.88 2.13
N HIS A 199 -16.08 11.57 3.25
CA HIS A 199 -14.90 11.28 4.09
C HIS A 199 -15.33 10.59 5.38
N PRO A 200 -14.43 9.80 6.03
CA PRO A 200 -14.74 9.17 7.31
C PRO A 200 -15.20 10.22 8.32
N ILE A 201 -16.42 10.06 8.81
CA ILE A 201 -17.03 11.08 9.68
C ILE A 201 -16.25 11.28 10.96
N ALA A 202 -15.68 10.21 11.54
CA ALA A 202 -14.86 10.31 12.76
C ALA A 202 -13.65 11.23 12.55
N PHE A 203 -13.02 11.18 11.38
CA PHE A 203 -11.93 12.09 11.02
C PHE A 203 -12.44 13.54 10.90
N SER A 204 -13.56 13.75 10.21
CA SER A 204 -14.14 15.10 10.07
C SER A 204 -14.55 15.70 11.41
N LEU A 205 -15.11 14.89 12.32
CA LEU A 205 -15.45 15.33 13.68
C LEU A 205 -14.20 15.66 14.51
N LEU A 206 -13.12 14.86 14.39
CA LEU A 206 -11.83 15.17 15.03
C LEU A 206 -11.28 16.52 14.54
N VAL A 207 -11.29 16.75 13.23
CA VAL A 207 -10.88 18.03 12.64
C VAL A 207 -11.76 19.18 13.18
N GLY A 208 -13.08 19.02 13.16
CA GLY A 208 -14.01 20.01 13.69
C GLY A 208 -13.80 20.32 15.18
N MET A 209 -13.48 19.30 15.98
CA MET A 209 -13.11 19.48 17.39
C MET A 209 -11.84 20.32 17.54
N CYS A 210 -10.80 20.02 16.75
CA CYS A 210 -9.56 20.81 16.77
C CYS A 210 -9.79 22.28 16.38
N ILE A 211 -10.65 22.52 15.37
CA ILE A 211 -11.01 23.88 14.94
C ILE A 211 -11.75 24.63 16.07
N ARG A 212 -12.67 23.97 16.78
CA ARG A 212 -13.38 24.56 17.92
C ARG A 212 -12.44 24.89 19.08
N ILE A 213 -11.52 23.97 19.42
CA ILE A 213 -10.52 24.18 20.48
C ILE A 213 -9.60 25.36 20.13
N GLY A 214 -9.18 25.47 18.86
CA GLY A 214 -8.34 26.58 18.41
C GLY A 214 -9.05 27.92 18.26
N GLY A 215 -10.38 27.94 18.21
CA GLY A 215 -11.19 29.16 18.06
C GLY A 215 -11.10 29.84 16.69
N SER A 216 -10.21 29.36 15.81
CA SER A 216 -10.05 29.82 14.42
C SER A 216 -9.55 28.70 13.53
N PHE A 217 -9.67 28.83 12.20
CA PHE A 217 -9.15 27.83 11.26
C PHE A 217 -7.64 27.66 11.40
N THR A 218 -6.88 28.75 11.52
CA THR A 218 -5.43 28.73 11.66
C THR A 218 -5.01 28.03 12.95
N ALA A 219 -5.53 28.47 14.10
CA ALA A 219 -5.19 27.87 15.38
C ALA A 219 -5.71 26.43 15.49
N GLY A 220 -6.89 26.13 14.96
CA GLY A 220 -7.41 24.76 14.90
C GLY A 220 -6.59 23.83 14.02
N THR A 221 -6.07 24.33 12.90
CA THR A 221 -5.11 23.57 12.07
C THR A 221 -3.83 23.29 12.84
N ALA A 222 -3.30 24.26 13.60
CA ALA A 222 -2.14 24.04 14.47
C ALA A 222 -2.41 22.98 15.53
N VAL A 223 -3.57 23.05 16.21
CA VAL A 223 -4.00 22.05 17.20
C VAL A 223 -4.04 20.66 16.57
N PHE A 224 -4.64 20.55 15.38
CA PHE A 224 -4.70 19.27 14.67
C PHE A 224 -3.30 18.74 14.29
N SER A 225 -2.45 19.59 13.71
CA SER A 225 -1.11 19.18 13.26
C SER A 225 -0.23 18.74 14.42
N VAL A 226 -0.26 19.46 15.54
CA VAL A 226 0.46 19.07 16.75
C VAL A 226 -0.10 17.78 17.33
N LEU A 227 -1.41 17.65 17.46
CA LEU A 227 -2.05 16.42 17.96
C LEU A 227 -1.70 15.22 17.10
N GLN A 228 -1.80 15.35 15.77
CA GLN A 228 -1.47 14.28 14.84
C GLN A 228 0.02 13.87 14.92
N ALA A 229 0.94 14.85 14.97
CA ALA A 229 2.37 14.60 15.12
C ALA A 229 2.68 13.86 16.43
N LEU A 230 2.04 14.26 17.54
CA LEU A 230 2.16 13.57 18.82
C LEU A 230 1.64 12.14 18.75
N LEU A 231 0.44 11.93 18.22
CA LEU A 231 -0.16 10.59 18.07
C LEU A 231 0.75 9.67 17.22
N LEU A 232 1.30 10.19 16.11
CA LEU A 232 2.24 9.42 15.29
C LEU A 232 3.54 9.12 16.05
N ALA A 233 4.18 10.12 16.62
CA ALA A 233 5.46 9.95 17.30
C ALA A 233 5.35 8.93 18.45
N PHE A 234 4.37 9.08 19.32
CA PHE A 234 4.16 8.18 20.44
C PHE A 234 3.69 6.79 20.01
N GLY A 235 2.83 6.69 18.99
CA GLY A 235 2.36 5.42 18.47
C GLY A 235 3.46 4.65 17.72
N LEU A 236 4.24 5.30 16.87
CA LEU A 236 5.35 4.68 16.15
C LEU A 236 6.52 4.32 17.09
N ALA A 237 6.72 5.10 18.17
CA ALA A 237 7.69 4.75 19.21
C ALA A 237 7.39 3.40 19.88
N ILE A 238 6.10 3.01 20.01
CA ILE A 238 5.72 1.65 20.47
C ILE A 238 6.31 0.59 19.53
N CYS A 239 6.21 0.83 18.22
CA CYS A 239 6.74 -0.07 17.19
C CYS A 239 8.28 -0.15 17.25
N VAL A 240 8.97 0.98 17.46
CA VAL A 240 10.44 1.02 17.63
C VAL A 240 10.86 0.26 18.88
N VAL A 241 10.14 0.39 20.00
CA VAL A 241 10.41 -0.38 21.24
C VAL A 241 10.19 -1.87 21.01
N TRP A 242 9.14 -2.25 20.29
CA TRP A 242 8.89 -3.64 19.92
C TRP A 242 10.07 -4.21 19.13
N LEU A 243 10.56 -3.44 18.17
CA LEU A 243 11.71 -3.81 17.36
C LEU A 243 12.99 -3.94 18.17
N ARG A 244 13.24 -2.99 19.10
CA ARG A 244 14.36 -3.02 20.04
C ARG A 244 14.35 -4.28 20.91
N TYR A 245 13.16 -4.69 21.33
CA TYR A 245 12.97 -5.90 22.14
C TYR A 245 13.16 -7.17 21.31
N ARG A 246 12.64 -7.22 20.08
CA ARG A 246 12.62 -8.42 19.24
C ARG A 246 13.89 -8.63 18.41
N ALA A 247 14.48 -7.56 17.90
CA ALA A 247 15.57 -7.61 16.93
C ALA A 247 16.86 -6.92 17.39
N GLY A 248 16.85 -6.26 18.55
CA GLY A 248 18.01 -5.58 19.10
C GLY A 248 18.13 -4.10 18.75
N PRO A 249 19.23 -3.43 19.15
CA PRO A 249 19.37 -1.98 19.03
C PRO A 249 19.51 -1.51 17.58
N VAL A 250 20.31 -2.20 16.77
CA VAL A 250 20.64 -1.74 15.41
C VAL A 250 19.40 -1.63 14.54
N PRO A 251 18.53 -2.65 14.39
CA PRO A 251 17.29 -2.51 13.64
C PRO A 251 16.36 -1.43 14.19
N ALA A 252 16.28 -1.27 15.51
CA ALA A 252 15.46 -0.24 16.14
C ALA A 252 15.96 1.18 15.81
N ILE A 253 17.30 1.40 15.84
CA ILE A 253 17.91 2.67 15.47
C ILE A 253 17.68 2.97 13.98
N LEU A 254 17.84 1.97 13.11
CA LEU A 254 17.60 2.14 11.67
C LEU A 254 16.13 2.48 11.40
N ALA A 255 15.18 1.81 12.07
CA ALA A 255 13.77 2.13 11.95
C ALA A 255 13.44 3.54 12.50
N LEU A 256 14.03 3.92 13.62
CA LEU A 256 13.88 5.27 14.18
C LEU A 256 14.45 6.33 13.24
N ALA A 257 15.66 6.10 12.69
CA ALA A 257 16.27 7.00 11.72
C ALA A 257 15.39 7.12 10.45
N TRP A 258 14.85 6.02 9.96
CA TRP A 258 13.88 6.01 8.86
C TRP A 258 12.68 6.90 9.16
N LEU A 259 11.99 6.69 10.28
CA LEU A 259 10.80 7.44 10.65
C LEU A 259 11.07 8.92 10.96
N ALA A 260 12.22 9.22 11.55
CA ALA A 260 12.60 10.58 11.94
C ALA A 260 13.09 11.40 10.75
N LEU A 261 13.91 10.81 9.86
CA LEU A 261 14.62 11.54 8.79
C LEU A 261 13.92 11.49 7.43
N ASP A 262 12.92 10.63 7.26
CA ASP A 262 12.17 10.57 6.01
C ASP A 262 11.32 11.83 5.81
N PRO A 263 11.56 12.62 4.75
CA PRO A 263 10.85 13.87 4.50
C PRO A 263 9.34 13.67 4.32
N SER A 264 8.93 12.52 3.73
CA SER A 264 7.51 12.22 3.53
C SER A 264 6.81 11.96 4.85
N VAL A 265 7.42 11.17 5.76
CA VAL A 265 6.86 10.92 7.08
C VAL A 265 6.73 12.23 7.84
N ALA A 266 7.75 13.11 7.79
CA ALA A 266 7.72 14.42 8.43
C ALA A 266 6.60 15.32 7.88
N MET A 267 6.45 15.43 6.54
CA MET A 267 5.38 16.23 5.93
C MET A 267 4.00 15.65 6.21
N TRP A 268 3.83 14.32 6.08
CA TRP A 268 2.55 13.69 6.36
C TRP A 268 2.17 13.77 7.83
N SER A 269 3.14 13.83 8.77
CA SER A 269 2.86 13.99 10.21
C SER A 269 2.11 15.27 10.53
N ILE A 270 2.29 16.32 9.74
CA ILE A 270 1.68 17.66 9.91
C ILE A 270 0.59 17.97 8.87
N THR A 271 0.30 17.03 7.98
CA THR A 271 -0.75 17.17 6.97
C THR A 271 -2.08 16.70 7.55
N MET A 272 -3.09 17.58 7.50
CA MET A 272 -4.45 17.24 7.92
C MET A 272 -5.09 16.24 6.96
N GLN A 273 -4.71 14.94 7.10
CA GLN A 273 -5.12 13.89 6.19
C GLN A 273 -5.42 12.59 6.94
N LYS A 274 -6.57 12.00 6.61
CA LYS A 274 -7.03 10.73 7.20
C LYS A 274 -6.06 9.56 6.98
N ASP A 275 -5.35 9.58 5.85
CA ASP A 275 -4.42 8.51 5.45
C ASP A 275 -3.25 8.37 6.43
N THR A 276 -2.86 9.45 7.10
CA THR A 276 -1.76 9.46 8.09
C THR A 276 -2.12 8.68 9.35
N LEU A 277 -3.29 8.95 9.93
CA LEU A 277 -3.77 8.21 11.11
C LEU A 277 -4.07 6.74 10.74
N PHE A 278 -4.59 6.50 9.54
CA PHE A 278 -4.76 5.15 9.01
C PHE A 278 -3.43 4.39 8.92
N ALA A 279 -2.36 5.03 8.43
CA ALA A 279 -1.02 4.43 8.36
C ALA A 279 -0.47 4.07 9.74
N LEU A 280 -0.70 4.90 10.75
CA LEU A 280 -0.35 4.59 12.14
C LEU A 280 -1.06 3.33 12.63
N VAL A 281 -2.40 3.28 12.49
CA VAL A 281 -3.18 2.13 12.97
C VAL A 281 -2.79 0.86 12.23
N MET A 282 -2.57 0.93 10.91
CA MET A 282 -2.08 -0.19 10.09
C MET A 282 -0.74 -0.72 10.61
N THR A 283 0.21 0.17 10.92
CA THR A 283 1.54 -0.20 11.44
C THR A 283 1.43 -0.85 12.80
N LEU A 284 0.63 -0.28 13.71
CA LEU A 284 0.37 -0.88 15.03
C LEU A 284 -0.27 -2.27 14.92
N MET A 285 -1.23 -2.44 14.02
CA MET A 285 -1.87 -3.74 13.78
C MET A 285 -0.89 -4.76 13.19
N THR A 286 -0.02 -4.35 12.28
CA THR A 286 1.05 -5.20 11.73
C THR A 286 1.97 -5.71 12.85
N VAL A 287 2.43 -4.82 13.74
CA VAL A 287 3.27 -5.17 14.89
C VAL A 287 2.55 -6.07 15.88
N LEU A 288 1.28 -5.77 16.18
CA LEU A 288 0.45 -6.59 17.09
C LEU A 288 0.27 -8.02 16.56
N LEU A 289 -0.03 -8.16 15.27
CA LEU A 289 -0.21 -9.47 14.64
C LEU A 289 1.13 -10.22 14.50
N ALA A 290 2.23 -9.51 14.25
CA ALA A 290 3.57 -10.09 14.29
C ALA A 290 3.89 -10.64 15.70
N GLU A 291 3.61 -9.88 16.75
CA GLU A 291 3.79 -10.31 18.13
C GLU A 291 2.91 -11.51 18.49
N ALA A 292 1.65 -11.52 18.04
CA ALA A 292 0.76 -12.66 18.19
C ALA A 292 1.29 -13.91 17.48
N GLY A 293 1.89 -13.74 16.32
CA GLY A 293 2.56 -14.81 15.57
C GLY A 293 3.74 -15.42 16.34
N LEU A 294 4.54 -14.58 16.99
CA LEU A 294 5.71 -14.97 17.75
C LEU A 294 5.36 -15.65 19.08
N ARG A 295 4.46 -15.03 19.86
CA ARG A 295 4.07 -15.56 21.20
C ARG A 295 3.04 -16.69 21.14
N GLY A 296 2.48 -16.91 19.99
CA GLY A 296 1.35 -17.80 19.81
C GLY A 296 0.01 -17.13 20.06
N TRP A 297 -1.03 -17.76 19.51
CA TRP A 297 -2.37 -17.17 19.44
C TRP A 297 -3.03 -16.92 20.79
N THR A 298 -2.75 -17.77 21.79
CA THR A 298 -3.26 -17.61 23.16
C THR A 298 -2.84 -16.29 23.81
N TRP A 299 -1.74 -15.69 23.34
CA TRP A 299 -1.34 -14.37 23.79
C TRP A 299 -2.36 -13.30 23.37
N LEU A 300 -2.93 -13.38 22.16
CA LEU A 300 -3.92 -12.42 21.68
C LEU A 300 -5.25 -12.52 22.44
N THR A 301 -5.53 -13.64 23.11
CA THR A 301 -6.73 -13.76 23.96
C THR A 301 -6.58 -13.11 25.34
N ARG A 302 -5.40 -12.60 25.69
CA ARG A 302 -5.20 -11.82 26.92
C ARG A 302 -5.90 -10.46 26.81
N PRO A 303 -6.36 -9.85 27.91
CA PRO A 303 -7.17 -8.63 27.87
C PRO A 303 -6.54 -7.48 27.08
N TRP A 304 -5.29 -7.12 27.37
CA TRP A 304 -4.63 -5.97 26.73
C TRP A 304 -4.32 -6.18 25.23
N PRO A 305 -3.73 -7.31 24.80
CA PRO A 305 -3.58 -7.58 23.37
C PRO A 305 -4.90 -7.64 22.62
N LEU A 306 -5.92 -8.26 23.20
CA LEU A 306 -7.26 -8.32 22.61
C LEU A 306 -7.87 -6.93 22.49
N ALA A 307 -7.82 -6.12 23.55
CA ALA A 307 -8.29 -4.75 23.50
C ALA A 307 -7.57 -3.94 22.43
N GLY A 308 -6.22 -4.05 22.32
CA GLY A 308 -5.44 -3.42 21.28
C GLY A 308 -5.86 -3.87 19.88
N PHE A 309 -6.12 -5.16 19.69
CA PHE A 309 -6.60 -5.70 18.42
C PHE A 309 -7.97 -5.14 18.05
N LEU A 310 -8.93 -5.18 18.96
CA LEU A 310 -10.29 -4.68 18.72
C LEU A 310 -10.32 -3.17 18.48
N THR A 311 -9.53 -2.40 19.24
CA THR A 311 -9.35 -0.96 19.03
C THR A 311 -8.75 -0.69 17.65
N GLY A 312 -7.79 -1.50 17.21
CA GLY A 312 -7.22 -1.43 15.87
C GLY A 312 -8.25 -1.69 14.77
N LEU A 313 -9.13 -2.69 14.95
CA LEU A 313 -10.23 -2.95 13.99
C LEU A 313 -11.18 -1.75 13.88
N VAL A 314 -11.57 -1.16 15.02
CA VAL A 314 -12.38 0.07 15.07
C VAL A 314 -11.63 1.23 14.40
N GLY A 315 -10.37 1.45 14.79
CA GLY A 315 -9.52 2.50 14.24
C GLY A 315 -9.41 2.42 12.72
N LEU A 316 -9.14 1.25 12.15
CA LEU A 316 -9.10 1.06 10.69
C LEU A 316 -10.44 1.36 10.03
N SER A 317 -11.54 0.89 10.62
CA SER A 317 -12.90 1.07 10.06
C SER A 317 -13.36 2.52 10.03
N PHE A 318 -12.91 3.36 10.98
CA PHE A 318 -13.35 4.75 11.12
C PHE A 318 -12.33 5.80 10.67
N THR A 319 -11.08 5.42 10.41
CA THR A 319 -10.08 6.33 9.83
C THR A 319 -10.16 6.40 8.31
N ARG A 320 -10.70 5.36 7.64
CA ARG A 320 -10.82 5.32 6.19
C ARG A 320 -12.02 4.50 5.72
N ASN A 321 -12.75 4.95 4.70
CA ASN A 321 -13.97 4.26 4.23
C ASN A 321 -13.69 2.83 3.75
N ASN A 322 -12.55 2.57 3.08
CA ASN A 322 -12.15 1.22 2.72
C ASN A 322 -11.59 0.39 3.90
N GLY A 323 -11.34 1.01 5.05
CA GLY A 323 -10.84 0.32 6.25
C GLY A 323 -11.75 -0.80 6.74
N THR A 324 -13.06 -0.63 6.62
CA THR A 324 -14.05 -1.68 6.99
C THR A 324 -13.86 -2.95 6.15
N TYR A 325 -13.57 -2.83 4.85
CA TYR A 325 -13.30 -3.99 3.99
C TYR A 325 -11.95 -4.65 4.31
N ILE A 326 -10.94 -3.84 4.68
CA ILE A 326 -9.64 -4.35 5.15
C ILE A 326 -9.83 -5.13 6.44
N VAL A 327 -10.61 -4.61 7.38
CA VAL A 327 -10.94 -5.28 8.64
C VAL A 327 -11.69 -6.59 8.39
N ALA A 328 -12.67 -6.59 7.49
CA ALA A 328 -13.39 -7.81 7.10
C ALA A 328 -12.42 -8.88 6.54
N PHE A 329 -11.49 -8.48 5.67
CA PHE A 329 -10.45 -9.36 5.15
C PHE A 329 -9.53 -9.89 6.27
N MET A 330 -9.08 -9.02 7.18
CA MET A 330 -8.23 -9.41 8.31
C MET A 330 -8.95 -10.40 9.23
N VAL A 331 -10.21 -10.12 9.59
CA VAL A 331 -11.02 -11.00 10.44
C VAL A 331 -11.23 -12.35 9.76
N ALA A 332 -11.57 -12.35 8.46
CA ALA A 332 -11.67 -13.57 7.68
C ALA A 332 -10.37 -14.37 7.69
N GLY A 333 -9.22 -13.72 7.44
CA GLY A 333 -7.91 -14.36 7.46
C GLY A 333 -7.55 -14.96 8.82
N VAL A 334 -7.85 -14.24 9.90
CA VAL A 334 -7.69 -14.72 11.28
C VAL A 334 -8.62 -15.90 11.56
N CYS A 335 -9.89 -15.84 11.17
CA CYS A 335 -10.84 -16.93 11.35
C CYS A 335 -10.42 -18.17 10.56
N LEU A 336 -10.02 -18.03 9.29
CA LEU A 336 -9.51 -19.13 8.47
C LEU A 336 -8.30 -19.81 9.13
N PHE A 337 -7.39 -19.02 9.69
CA PHE A 337 -6.26 -19.56 10.45
C PHE A 337 -6.68 -20.36 11.68
N LEU A 338 -7.80 -20.02 12.30
CA LEU A 338 -8.31 -20.67 13.50
C LEU A 338 -9.17 -21.91 13.22
N ILE A 339 -9.71 -22.08 12.00
CA ILE A 339 -10.60 -23.20 11.65
C ILE A 339 -10.10 -24.56 12.15
N PRO A 340 -8.83 -24.98 11.92
CA PRO A 340 -8.35 -26.28 12.37
C PRO A 340 -8.41 -26.47 13.90
N ARG A 341 -8.42 -25.37 14.65
CA ARG A 341 -8.44 -25.36 16.13
C ARG A 341 -9.87 -25.28 16.67
N LEU A 342 -10.76 -24.67 15.90
CA LEU A 342 -12.18 -24.57 16.24
C LEU A 342 -12.90 -25.90 16.01
N VAL A 343 -12.47 -26.66 14.98
CA VAL A 343 -13.03 -27.99 14.65
C VAL A 343 -12.57 -29.07 15.65
N ALA A 344 -11.45 -28.86 16.37
CA ALA A 344 -10.96 -29.80 17.38
C ALA A 344 -10.95 -29.16 18.80
N PRO A 345 -12.11 -28.76 19.36
CA PRO A 345 -12.17 -27.94 20.57
C PRO A 345 -11.71 -28.67 21.84
N ARG A 346 -11.74 -30.00 21.88
CA ARG A 346 -11.36 -30.80 23.06
C ARG A 346 -9.88 -30.62 23.48
N ARG A 347 -9.02 -30.13 22.58
CA ARG A 347 -7.58 -29.87 22.82
C ARG A 347 -7.23 -28.43 23.19
N HIS A 348 -8.15 -27.46 23.00
CA HIS A 348 -7.75 -26.06 22.97
C HIS A 348 -8.55 -25.10 23.86
N GLY A 349 -9.66 -25.52 24.43
CA GLY A 349 -10.53 -24.73 25.32
C GLY A 349 -11.28 -23.57 24.64
N TRP A 350 -12.23 -22.96 25.39
CA TRP A 350 -13.11 -21.89 24.87
C TRP A 350 -12.39 -20.57 24.53
N ARG A 351 -11.22 -20.31 25.10
CA ARG A 351 -10.45 -19.07 24.87
C ARG A 351 -10.14 -18.81 23.39
N TRP A 352 -10.08 -19.83 22.57
CA TRP A 352 -9.84 -19.68 21.12
C TRP A 352 -10.98 -18.98 20.40
N TRP A 353 -12.19 -19.04 20.93
CA TRP A 353 -13.34 -18.36 20.39
C TRP A 353 -13.39 -16.87 20.73
N ALA A 354 -12.63 -16.41 21.74
CA ALA A 354 -12.65 -15.02 22.16
C ALA A 354 -12.33 -14.05 21.01
N VAL A 355 -11.31 -14.33 20.19
CA VAL A 355 -10.92 -13.44 19.10
C VAL A 355 -11.95 -13.42 17.96
N PRO A 356 -12.39 -14.55 17.38
CA PRO A 356 -13.41 -14.50 16.32
C PRO A 356 -14.74 -13.93 16.80
N ILE A 357 -15.21 -14.28 17.99
CA ILE A 357 -16.49 -13.77 18.53
C ILE A 357 -16.41 -12.26 18.75
N SER A 358 -15.39 -11.77 19.46
CA SER A 358 -15.24 -10.33 19.70
C SER A 358 -15.01 -9.55 18.41
N SER A 359 -14.30 -10.12 17.43
CA SER A 359 -14.15 -9.52 16.10
C SER A 359 -15.48 -9.42 15.35
N ALA A 360 -16.29 -10.48 15.40
CA ALA A 360 -17.62 -10.48 14.80
C ALA A 360 -18.55 -9.44 15.47
N ILE A 361 -18.49 -9.33 16.81
CA ILE A 361 -19.21 -8.29 17.55
C ILE A 361 -18.77 -6.90 17.11
N VAL A 362 -17.46 -6.63 17.04
CA VAL A 362 -16.94 -5.34 16.57
C VAL A 362 -17.39 -5.05 15.15
N MET A 363 -17.32 -6.03 14.24
CA MET A 363 -17.81 -5.87 12.87
C MET A 363 -19.30 -5.56 12.83
N ALA A 364 -20.11 -6.27 13.59
CA ALA A 364 -21.54 -6.00 13.68
C ALA A 364 -21.82 -4.58 14.21
N LEU A 365 -21.08 -4.13 15.23
CA LEU A 365 -21.18 -2.76 15.75
C LEU A 365 -20.74 -1.72 14.72
N VAL A 366 -19.64 -1.96 13.99
CA VAL A 366 -19.20 -1.07 12.91
C VAL A 366 -20.28 -0.94 11.84
N PHE A 367 -20.86 -2.05 11.38
CA PHE A 367 -21.95 -2.03 10.40
C PHE A 367 -23.22 -1.37 10.96
N ALA A 368 -23.56 -1.59 12.23
CA ALA A 368 -24.70 -0.95 12.88
C ALA A 368 -24.52 0.58 12.97
N VAL A 369 -23.30 1.05 13.24
CA VAL A 369 -22.99 2.48 13.27
C VAL A 369 -22.97 3.07 11.86
N GLN A 370 -22.22 2.45 10.92
CA GLN A 370 -22.06 2.97 9.56
C GLN A 370 -23.32 2.84 8.69
N GLY A 371 -24.22 1.93 9.02
CA GLY A 371 -25.49 1.75 8.32
C GLY A 371 -26.64 2.47 9.06
N PRO A 372 -27.39 1.75 9.93
CA PRO A 372 -28.54 2.33 10.65
C PRO A 372 -28.20 3.57 11.48
N GLY A 373 -27.03 3.57 12.15
CA GLY A 373 -26.59 4.70 12.98
C GLY A 373 -26.43 5.99 12.17
N TYR A 374 -25.71 5.92 11.06
CA TYR A 374 -25.54 7.08 10.17
C TYR A 374 -26.86 7.55 9.58
N LYS A 375 -27.75 6.60 9.20
CA LYS A 375 -29.09 6.95 8.71
C LYS A 375 -29.92 7.67 9.78
N LYS A 376 -29.93 7.20 11.04
CA LYS A 376 -30.60 7.88 12.15
C LYS A 376 -30.03 9.25 12.46
N ALA A 377 -28.72 9.44 12.26
CA ALA A 377 -28.05 10.73 12.43
C ALA A 377 -28.30 11.70 11.25
N GLY A 378 -29.13 11.34 10.27
CA GLY A 378 -29.40 12.19 9.11
C GLY A 378 -28.20 12.35 8.17
N MET A 379 -27.22 11.46 8.24
CA MET A 379 -26.05 11.55 7.36
C MET A 379 -26.41 11.22 5.92
N VAL A 380 -25.92 12.05 5.01
CA VAL A 380 -25.95 11.78 3.58
C VAL A 380 -24.99 10.64 3.27
N PRO A 381 -25.47 9.52 2.68
CA PRO A 381 -24.57 8.43 2.31
C PRO A 381 -23.60 8.87 1.21
N SER A 382 -22.44 8.20 1.16
CA SER A 382 -21.52 8.37 0.04
C SER A 382 -22.18 7.93 -1.27
N ASP A 383 -21.96 8.70 -2.33
CA ASP A 383 -22.47 8.38 -3.64
C ASP A 383 -21.88 7.08 -4.19
N PHE A 384 -22.68 6.32 -4.94
CA PHE A 384 -22.23 5.08 -5.56
C PHE A 384 -21.06 5.28 -6.53
N VAL A 385 -20.93 6.47 -7.10
CA VAL A 385 -19.82 6.82 -8.00
C VAL A 385 -18.44 6.63 -7.36
N GLU A 386 -18.31 6.72 -6.03
CA GLU A 386 -17.07 6.49 -5.33
C GLU A 386 -16.59 5.02 -5.46
N ALA A 387 -17.53 4.08 -5.47
CA ALA A 387 -17.23 2.67 -5.72
C ALA A 387 -17.18 2.34 -7.23
N ALA A 388 -17.80 3.16 -8.06
CA ALA A 388 -17.93 2.96 -9.51
C ALA A 388 -16.81 3.65 -10.32
N GLY A 389 -15.79 4.22 -9.69
CA GLY A 389 -14.73 4.97 -10.36
C GLY A 389 -14.02 4.19 -11.47
N LEU A 390 -13.66 2.94 -11.22
CA LEU A 390 -13.04 2.08 -12.23
C LEU A 390 -14.00 1.69 -13.37
N PRO A 391 -15.22 1.18 -13.13
CA PRO A 391 -16.20 0.97 -14.18
C PRO A 391 -16.49 2.21 -15.03
N LEU A 392 -16.59 3.38 -14.39
CA LEU A 392 -16.81 4.65 -15.09
C LEU A 392 -15.63 5.01 -16.01
N GLN A 393 -14.40 4.84 -15.53
CA GLN A 393 -13.18 5.09 -16.30
C GLN A 393 -13.10 4.18 -17.53
N GLN A 394 -13.46 2.90 -17.38
CA GLN A 394 -13.47 1.93 -18.46
C GLN A 394 -14.52 2.24 -19.52
N LEU A 395 -15.73 2.65 -19.10
CA LEU A 395 -16.78 3.10 -20.01
C LEU A 395 -16.42 4.42 -20.70
N ALA A 396 -15.77 5.34 -20.01
CA ALA A 396 -15.29 6.59 -20.60
C ALA A 396 -14.20 6.34 -21.65
N TRP A 397 -13.28 5.38 -21.40
CA TRP A 397 -12.34 4.92 -22.41
C TRP A 397 -13.06 4.37 -23.64
N ALA A 398 -14.06 3.48 -23.43
CA ALA A 398 -14.84 2.89 -24.49
C ALA A 398 -15.62 3.94 -25.31
N ASN A 399 -16.13 4.97 -24.66
CA ASN A 399 -16.80 6.10 -25.32
C ASN A 399 -15.84 6.95 -26.16
N ARG A 400 -14.56 7.08 -25.73
CA ARG A 400 -13.59 7.94 -26.40
C ARG A 400 -12.83 7.23 -27.51
N TYR A 401 -12.43 5.99 -27.31
CA TYR A 401 -11.49 5.25 -28.16
C TYR A 401 -12.00 3.88 -28.62
N GLY A 402 -13.07 3.39 -28.04
CA GLY A 402 -13.55 2.03 -28.25
C GLY A 402 -14.91 1.98 -28.96
N HIS A 403 -15.66 0.94 -28.66
CA HIS A 403 -16.93 0.63 -29.29
C HIS A 403 -18.04 0.50 -28.25
N LEU A 404 -19.07 1.32 -28.40
CA LEU A 404 -20.30 1.25 -27.61
C LEU A 404 -21.51 1.12 -28.55
N THR A 405 -22.46 0.24 -28.24
CA THR A 405 -23.72 0.15 -28.93
C THR A 405 -24.60 1.38 -28.67
N ALA A 406 -25.56 1.65 -29.50
CA ALA A 406 -26.51 2.77 -29.32
C ALA A 406 -27.26 2.70 -27.98
N ALA A 407 -27.56 1.49 -27.47
CA ALA A 407 -28.16 1.29 -26.14
C ALA A 407 -27.22 1.71 -25.03
N GLN A 408 -25.92 1.28 -25.09
CA GLN A 408 -24.91 1.65 -24.11
C GLN A 408 -24.62 3.14 -24.10
N GLN A 409 -24.59 3.79 -25.28
CA GLN A 409 -24.43 5.23 -25.40
C GLN A 409 -25.60 5.98 -24.75
N ARG A 410 -26.85 5.51 -24.94
CA ARG A 410 -28.02 6.09 -24.27
C ARG A 410 -27.93 6.00 -22.76
N THR A 411 -27.54 4.84 -22.21
CA THR A 411 -27.33 4.69 -20.75
C THR A 411 -26.27 5.66 -20.23
N LEU A 412 -25.15 5.82 -20.92
CA LEU A 412 -24.10 6.77 -20.52
C LEU A 412 -24.55 8.23 -20.66
N ALA A 413 -25.37 8.55 -21.64
CA ALA A 413 -25.89 9.89 -21.82
C ALA A 413 -26.79 10.38 -20.66
N HIS A 414 -27.38 9.46 -19.88
CA HIS A 414 -28.05 9.78 -18.61
C HIS A 414 -27.10 10.25 -17.51
N LEU A 415 -25.81 9.85 -17.56
CA LEU A 415 -24.80 10.26 -16.59
C LEU A 415 -24.27 11.66 -16.90
N MET A 416 -23.90 11.89 -18.17
CA MET A 416 -23.43 13.16 -18.67
C MET A 416 -23.39 13.15 -20.22
N PRO A 417 -23.38 14.32 -20.90
CA PRO A 417 -23.22 14.37 -22.36
C PRO A 417 -21.95 13.61 -22.80
N LEU A 418 -22.09 12.70 -23.77
CA LEU A 418 -21.02 11.81 -24.21
C LEU A 418 -19.76 12.56 -24.68
N GLU A 419 -19.96 13.70 -25.37
CA GLU A 419 -18.86 14.54 -25.84
C GLU A 419 -18.06 15.12 -24.66
N ARG A 420 -18.74 15.55 -23.62
CA ARG A 420 -18.09 16.03 -22.40
C ARG A 420 -17.32 14.92 -21.69
N MET A 421 -17.90 13.71 -21.60
CA MET A 421 -17.18 12.55 -21.07
C MET A 421 -15.89 12.25 -21.84
N ARG A 422 -15.88 12.47 -23.16
CA ARG A 422 -14.69 12.36 -24.00
C ARG A 422 -13.65 13.42 -23.66
N GLN A 423 -14.08 14.68 -23.50
CA GLN A 423 -13.19 15.82 -23.19
C GLN A 423 -12.56 15.69 -21.80
N ASP A 424 -13.36 15.33 -20.80
CA ASP A 424 -12.93 15.24 -19.39
C ASP A 424 -12.18 13.93 -19.06
N TYR A 425 -12.16 12.98 -20.00
CA TYR A 425 -11.45 11.73 -19.81
C TYR A 425 -9.96 11.94 -19.58
N ASN A 426 -9.48 11.50 -18.41
CA ASN A 426 -8.07 11.43 -18.07
C ASN A 426 -7.73 9.96 -17.75
N PRO A 427 -6.76 9.33 -18.46
CA PRO A 427 -6.49 7.91 -18.28
C PRO A 427 -6.02 7.52 -16.87
N THR A 428 -5.48 8.46 -16.10
CA THR A 428 -4.92 8.21 -14.76
C THR A 428 -5.78 8.71 -13.60
N LEU A 429 -6.91 9.37 -13.89
CA LEU A 429 -7.73 10.02 -12.86
C LEU A 429 -9.21 9.96 -13.21
N SER A 430 -9.99 9.21 -12.44
CA SER A 430 -11.43 9.10 -12.63
C SER A 430 -12.21 10.33 -12.12
N ASP A 431 -11.60 11.14 -11.26
CA ASP A 431 -12.25 12.26 -10.59
C ASP A 431 -12.68 13.38 -11.52
N ASN A 432 -11.99 13.56 -12.65
CA ASN A 432 -12.38 14.56 -13.66
C ASN A 432 -13.82 14.35 -14.16
N ILE A 433 -14.22 13.10 -14.34
CA ILE A 433 -15.58 12.74 -14.78
C ILE A 433 -16.54 12.75 -13.59
N LYS A 434 -16.18 12.10 -12.48
CA LYS A 434 -17.03 11.97 -11.28
C LYS A 434 -17.48 13.31 -10.70
N PHE A 435 -16.59 14.29 -10.74
CA PHE A 435 -16.78 15.59 -10.10
C PHE A 435 -16.87 16.74 -11.12
N ASP A 436 -17.27 16.44 -12.37
CA ASP A 436 -17.55 17.53 -13.34
C ASP A 436 -18.66 18.44 -12.78
N PRO A 437 -18.33 19.70 -12.43
CA PRO A 437 -19.29 20.62 -11.83
C PRO A 437 -20.44 21.00 -12.78
N ARG A 438 -20.28 20.72 -14.06
CA ARG A 438 -21.23 21.08 -15.12
C ARG A 438 -22.29 20.02 -15.37
N GLY A 439 -22.25 18.87 -14.65
CA GLY A 439 -23.37 17.97 -14.73
C GLY A 439 -23.14 16.48 -14.76
N PHE A 440 -22.35 15.91 -13.87
CA PHE A 440 -22.42 14.47 -13.64
C PHE A 440 -23.68 14.12 -12.82
N ASN A 441 -24.54 13.25 -13.36
CA ASN A 441 -25.82 12.89 -12.75
C ASN A 441 -25.70 11.76 -11.72
N ASN A 442 -25.14 12.07 -10.54
CA ASN A 442 -25.05 11.13 -9.41
C ASN A 442 -26.43 10.59 -9.00
N ARG A 443 -27.48 11.41 -9.09
CA ARG A 443 -28.83 10.97 -8.72
C ARG A 443 -29.31 9.83 -9.60
N TRP A 444 -29.13 9.94 -10.91
CA TRP A 444 -29.48 8.87 -11.83
C TRP A 444 -28.66 7.61 -11.53
N LEU A 445 -27.34 7.72 -11.38
CA LEU A 445 -26.45 6.61 -11.09
C LEU A 445 -26.82 5.89 -9.80
N ASN A 446 -27.15 6.63 -8.73
CA ASN A 446 -27.56 6.05 -7.46
C ASN A 446 -28.84 5.21 -7.55
N HIS A 447 -29.78 5.57 -8.44
CA HIS A 447 -31.04 4.84 -8.65
C HIS A 447 -30.92 3.70 -9.68
N HIS A 448 -30.01 3.81 -10.67
CA HIS A 448 -29.86 2.88 -11.79
C HIS A 448 -28.56 2.05 -11.74
N ARG A 449 -28.06 1.74 -10.52
CA ARG A 449 -26.79 1.02 -10.32
C ARG A 449 -26.70 -0.29 -11.11
N ARG A 450 -27.80 -1.06 -11.15
CA ARG A 450 -27.84 -2.35 -11.86
C ARG A 450 -27.72 -2.17 -13.36
N GLU A 451 -28.37 -1.15 -13.91
CA GLU A 451 -28.31 -0.82 -15.34
C GLU A 451 -26.90 -0.38 -15.71
N PHE A 452 -26.30 0.50 -14.92
CA PHE A 452 -24.92 0.94 -15.11
C PHE A 452 -23.92 -0.24 -15.11
N ILE A 453 -23.97 -1.11 -14.09
CA ILE A 453 -23.08 -2.27 -13.98
C ILE A 453 -23.33 -3.26 -15.14
N ARG A 454 -24.57 -3.47 -15.56
CA ARG A 454 -24.88 -4.30 -16.72
C ARG A 454 -24.29 -3.72 -18.00
N THR A 455 -24.44 -2.42 -18.23
CA THR A 455 -23.85 -1.70 -19.38
C THR A 455 -22.32 -1.85 -19.38
N TRP A 456 -21.68 -1.66 -18.22
CA TRP A 456 -20.25 -1.85 -18.05
C TRP A 456 -19.80 -3.27 -18.41
N ALA A 457 -20.47 -4.29 -17.88
CA ALA A 457 -20.14 -5.68 -18.16
C ALA A 457 -20.35 -6.05 -19.64
N GLN A 458 -21.41 -5.56 -20.26
CA GLN A 458 -21.71 -5.82 -21.69
C GLN A 458 -20.78 -5.09 -22.66
N ALA A 459 -20.18 -3.95 -22.26
CA ALA A 459 -19.21 -3.23 -23.08
C ALA A 459 -17.81 -3.87 -23.05
N MET A 460 -17.48 -4.65 -22.02
CA MET A 460 -16.16 -5.23 -21.81
C MET A 460 -15.64 -6.11 -22.97
N PRO A 461 -16.43 -7.05 -23.56
CA PRO A 461 -15.93 -7.94 -24.60
C PRO A 461 -15.40 -7.22 -25.85
N ALA A 462 -16.03 -6.09 -26.24
CA ALA A 462 -15.59 -5.28 -27.38
C ALA A 462 -14.42 -4.33 -27.03
N ASN A 463 -14.14 -4.10 -25.73
CA ASN A 463 -13.19 -3.09 -25.26
C ASN A 463 -12.11 -3.64 -24.30
N ARG A 464 -11.72 -4.91 -24.45
CA ARG A 464 -10.84 -5.63 -23.50
C ARG A 464 -9.55 -4.89 -23.20
N THR A 465 -8.87 -4.39 -24.22
CA THR A 465 -7.61 -3.63 -24.07
C THR A 465 -7.83 -2.36 -23.25
N GLY A 466 -8.87 -1.58 -23.56
CA GLY A 466 -9.19 -0.36 -22.81
C GLY A 466 -9.55 -0.64 -21.36
N TYR A 467 -10.28 -1.72 -21.10
CA TYR A 467 -10.62 -2.15 -19.75
C TYR A 467 -9.38 -2.56 -18.94
N ALA A 468 -8.47 -3.31 -19.55
CA ALA A 468 -7.22 -3.72 -18.92
C ALA A 468 -6.32 -2.52 -18.62
N LEU A 469 -6.15 -1.60 -19.58
CA LEU A 469 -5.32 -0.41 -19.43
C LEU A 469 -5.91 0.59 -18.42
N SER A 470 -7.23 0.80 -18.42
CA SER A 470 -7.88 1.65 -17.41
C SER A 470 -7.73 1.09 -16.01
N TRP A 471 -7.87 -0.24 -15.85
CA TRP A 471 -7.60 -0.89 -14.58
C TRP A 471 -6.13 -0.77 -14.17
N TYR A 472 -5.21 -1.00 -15.10
CA TYR A 472 -3.78 -0.83 -14.84
C TYR A 472 -3.47 0.61 -14.41
N ALA A 473 -3.99 1.61 -15.11
CA ALA A 473 -3.73 3.02 -14.83
C ALA A 473 -4.17 3.46 -13.44
N LEU A 474 -5.31 2.95 -12.94
CA LEU A 474 -5.85 3.33 -11.63
C LEU A 474 -5.35 2.42 -10.50
N ALA A 475 -5.16 1.14 -10.76
CA ALA A 475 -4.96 0.12 -9.74
C ALA A 475 -3.73 -0.78 -9.99
N GLY A 476 -3.53 -1.27 -11.21
CA GLY A 476 -2.47 -2.24 -11.53
C GLY A 476 -1.05 -1.72 -11.27
N ARG A 477 -0.84 -0.41 -11.37
CA ARG A 477 0.44 0.24 -11.09
C ARG A 477 0.96 -0.01 -9.67
N TYR A 478 0.09 -0.32 -8.71
CA TYR A 478 0.53 -0.74 -7.36
C TYR A 478 1.25 -2.09 -7.35
N LEU A 479 1.09 -2.90 -8.39
CA LEU A 479 1.79 -4.18 -8.55
C LEU A 479 2.89 -4.15 -9.62
N ASP A 480 3.06 -3.06 -10.37
CA ASP A 480 4.11 -2.95 -11.37
C ASP A 480 5.38 -2.33 -10.79
N PRO A 481 6.48 -3.09 -10.60
CA PRO A 481 7.75 -2.57 -10.09
C PRO A 481 8.36 -1.45 -10.95
N GLY A 482 7.97 -1.36 -12.22
CA GLY A 482 8.36 -0.28 -13.12
C GLY A 482 7.66 1.05 -12.85
N SER A 483 6.57 1.03 -12.09
CA SER A 483 5.82 2.24 -11.77
C SER A 483 6.54 3.11 -10.76
N VAL A 484 6.61 4.41 -11.06
CA VAL A 484 7.14 5.43 -10.16
C VAL A 484 5.99 6.30 -9.66
N PHE A 485 5.91 6.49 -8.36
CA PHE A 485 4.96 7.39 -7.72
C PHE A 485 5.65 8.74 -7.55
N LEU A 486 5.34 9.68 -8.44
CA LEU A 486 6.02 10.97 -8.51
C LEU A 486 5.64 11.95 -7.39
N ARG A 487 4.56 11.66 -6.65
CA ARG A 487 4.08 12.50 -5.56
C ARG A 487 4.23 11.81 -4.23
N VAL A 488 5.30 12.11 -3.54
CA VAL A 488 5.56 11.72 -2.15
C VAL A 488 5.23 12.84 -1.16
N ASP A 489 5.16 14.08 -1.65
CA ASP A 489 4.69 15.23 -0.90
C ASP A 489 3.15 15.29 -0.89
N PRO A 490 2.53 15.98 0.08
CA PRO A 490 1.07 16.08 0.17
C PRO A 490 0.43 17.01 -0.88
N GLY A 491 1.15 17.36 -1.94
CA GLY A 491 0.63 18.16 -3.05
C GLY A 491 0.72 19.67 -2.83
N THR A 492 1.63 20.12 -1.97
CA THR A 492 1.91 21.54 -1.75
C THR A 492 2.52 22.19 -2.99
N LYS A 493 2.12 23.42 -3.30
CA LYS A 493 2.71 24.19 -4.41
C LYS A 493 4.04 24.82 -3.98
N ARG A 494 5.03 24.80 -4.87
CA ARG A 494 6.31 25.48 -4.66
C ARG A 494 6.08 26.98 -4.48
N GLY A 495 6.58 27.56 -3.38
CA GLY A 495 6.46 28.99 -3.08
C GLY A 495 5.15 29.43 -2.45
N SER A 496 4.16 28.55 -2.30
CA SER A 496 3.02 28.83 -1.42
C SER A 496 3.40 28.45 0.02
N GLY A 497 3.28 29.37 0.95
CA GLY A 497 3.30 29.03 2.36
C GLY A 497 2.29 27.93 2.66
N SER A 498 2.40 27.34 3.79
CA SER A 498 1.87 26.08 4.30
C SER A 498 0.42 25.67 4.00
N ILE A 499 -0.40 26.50 3.40
CA ILE A 499 -1.81 26.19 3.17
C ILE A 499 -2.14 26.43 1.72
N VAL A 500 -2.40 25.35 0.97
CA VAL A 500 -3.01 25.45 -0.34
C VAL A 500 -4.50 25.35 -0.16
N ILE A 501 -5.14 26.49 -0.23
CA ILE A 501 -6.59 26.57 -0.27
C ILE A 501 -6.99 27.07 -1.63
N ASP A 502 -8.07 26.50 -2.13
CA ASP A 502 -8.73 26.95 -3.31
C ASP A 502 -9.04 28.45 -3.18
N ASP A 503 -8.65 29.28 -4.17
CA ASP A 503 -8.83 30.73 -4.20
C ASP A 503 -10.25 31.22 -3.88
N ARG A 504 -11.23 30.32 -3.91
CA ARG A 504 -12.64 30.60 -3.61
C ARG A 504 -12.96 30.69 -2.12
N ASP A 505 -12.14 30.09 -1.26
CA ASP A 505 -12.48 29.89 0.15
C ASP A 505 -11.64 30.70 1.16
N ARG A 506 -10.79 31.61 0.69
CA ARG A 506 -10.06 32.64 1.49
C ARG A 506 -9.34 32.13 2.75
N LEU A 507 -8.81 30.96 2.80
CA LEU A 507 -7.88 30.60 3.84
C LEU A 507 -6.51 31.16 3.44
N ALA A 508 -6.10 32.22 4.11
CA ALA A 508 -4.88 32.92 3.82
C ALA A 508 -3.66 32.01 4.01
N THR A 509 -2.80 32.02 3.04
CA THR A 509 -1.41 31.56 3.16
C THR A 509 -0.76 32.28 4.33
N VAL A 510 -0.47 31.58 5.41
CA VAL A 510 0.35 32.13 6.49
C VAL A 510 1.80 31.85 6.13
N SER A 511 2.43 32.78 5.45
CA SER A 511 3.88 32.79 5.24
C SER A 511 4.54 33.32 6.52
N GLY A 512 5.00 32.45 7.39
CA GLY A 512 5.62 32.86 8.65
C GLY A 512 6.77 31.95 9.08
N GLY A 513 7.08 30.96 8.29
CA GLY A 513 8.16 30.03 8.61
C GLY A 513 9.55 30.67 8.41
N ARG A 514 10.39 30.59 9.43
CA ARG A 514 11.81 30.98 9.33
C ARG A 514 12.63 30.08 8.42
N LEU A 515 12.10 28.91 8.04
CA LEU A 515 12.70 27.96 7.14
C LEU A 515 11.97 27.98 5.80
N SER A 516 12.71 27.87 4.70
CA SER A 516 12.13 27.81 3.37
C SER A 516 11.39 26.50 3.12
N ALA A 517 10.06 26.54 3.04
CA ALA A 517 9.23 25.41 2.67
C ALA A 517 9.66 24.81 1.31
N GLY A 518 10.14 25.67 0.36
CA GLY A 518 10.66 25.24 -0.93
C GLY A 518 11.87 24.32 -0.81
N GLN A 519 12.81 24.65 0.07
CA GLN A 519 14.01 23.82 0.31
C GLN A 519 13.63 22.43 0.86
N LEU A 520 12.69 22.36 1.80
CA LEU A 520 12.23 21.07 2.35
C LEU A 520 11.49 20.22 1.29
N LEU A 521 10.72 20.86 0.40
CA LEU A 521 10.11 20.16 -0.75
C LEU A 521 11.16 19.66 -1.74
N ASP A 522 12.21 20.44 -2.01
CA ASP A 522 13.30 20.01 -2.88
C ASP A 522 14.09 18.85 -2.26
N VAL A 523 14.31 18.84 -0.94
CA VAL A 523 14.88 17.68 -0.22
C VAL A 523 13.99 16.45 -0.41
N ALA A 524 12.69 16.57 -0.19
CA ALA A 524 11.75 15.45 -0.33
C ALA A 524 11.75 14.89 -1.78
N ARG A 525 11.77 15.76 -2.77
CA ARG A 525 11.88 15.37 -4.18
C ARG A 525 13.21 14.68 -4.47
N THR A 526 14.32 15.26 -4.03
CA THR A 526 15.66 14.68 -4.23
C THR A 526 15.74 13.28 -3.63
N VAL A 527 15.29 13.10 -2.39
CA VAL A 527 15.30 11.79 -1.70
C VAL A 527 14.41 10.78 -2.44
N SER A 528 13.22 11.18 -2.89
CA SER A 528 12.27 10.27 -3.55
C SER A 528 12.65 9.91 -4.99
N THR A 529 13.41 10.76 -5.68
CA THR A 529 13.85 10.54 -7.07
C THR A 529 15.24 9.93 -7.19
N ASN A 530 16.04 9.96 -6.12
CA ASN A 530 17.36 9.35 -6.11
C ASN A 530 17.26 7.83 -6.37
N PRO A 531 18.14 7.24 -7.20
CA PRO A 531 18.08 5.82 -7.53
C PRO A 531 18.11 4.85 -6.33
N VAL A 532 18.80 5.21 -5.25
CA VAL A 532 18.96 4.37 -4.05
C VAL A 532 17.84 4.64 -3.06
N THR A 533 17.72 5.88 -2.57
CA THR A 533 16.70 6.23 -1.57
C THR A 533 15.30 6.17 -2.15
N GLY A 534 15.13 6.46 -3.43
CA GLY A 534 13.85 6.37 -4.14
C GLY A 534 13.26 4.95 -4.24
N LEU A 535 14.07 3.90 -4.04
CA LEU A 535 13.56 2.52 -4.01
C LEU A 535 12.49 2.31 -2.94
N THR A 536 12.63 2.96 -1.80
CA THR A 536 11.69 2.85 -0.68
C THR A 536 10.35 3.55 -0.94
N TYR A 537 10.33 4.49 -1.89
CA TYR A 537 9.12 5.17 -2.37
C TYR A 537 8.43 4.44 -3.53
N ARG A 538 9.03 3.38 -4.04
CA ARG A 538 8.39 2.52 -5.03
C ARG A 538 7.44 1.56 -4.33
N MET A 539 6.21 1.99 -4.12
CA MET A 539 5.19 1.19 -3.41
C MET A 539 5.02 -0.23 -3.94
N PRO A 540 5.13 -0.51 -5.26
CA PRO A 540 5.10 -1.88 -5.74
C PRO A 540 6.16 -2.78 -5.10
N LEU A 541 7.37 -2.29 -4.84
CA LEU A 541 8.43 -3.09 -4.20
C LEU A 541 8.07 -3.45 -2.76
N VAL A 542 7.49 -2.49 -2.00
CA VAL A 542 7.02 -2.72 -0.63
C VAL A 542 5.88 -3.76 -0.62
N ILE A 543 4.96 -3.63 -1.56
CA ILE A 543 3.82 -4.54 -1.72
C ILE A 543 4.30 -5.95 -2.09
N TRP A 544 5.19 -6.07 -3.06
CA TRP A 544 5.78 -7.37 -3.45
C TRP A 544 6.57 -8.01 -2.31
N ALA A 545 7.35 -7.22 -1.56
CA ALA A 545 8.06 -7.70 -0.38
C ALA A 545 7.08 -8.32 0.63
N ALA A 546 5.95 -7.67 0.90
CA ALA A 546 4.93 -8.19 1.80
C ALA A 546 4.23 -9.47 1.27
N ILE A 547 3.88 -9.50 -0.03
CA ILE A 547 3.27 -10.67 -0.66
C ILE A 547 4.21 -11.87 -0.60
N LEU A 548 5.47 -11.70 -1.01
CA LEU A 548 6.48 -12.74 -0.99
C LEU A 548 6.71 -13.26 0.42
N ALA A 549 6.74 -12.38 1.39
CA ALA A 549 6.89 -12.71 2.78
C ALA A 549 5.75 -13.54 3.34
N MET A 550 4.53 -13.12 3.07
CA MET A 550 3.34 -13.85 3.48
C MET A 550 3.33 -15.25 2.84
N CYS A 551 3.56 -15.34 1.53
CA CYS A 551 3.60 -16.61 0.82
C CYS A 551 4.72 -17.52 1.35
N SER A 552 5.90 -16.96 1.60
CA SER A 552 7.04 -17.70 2.15
C SER A 552 6.74 -18.24 3.56
N ALA A 553 6.12 -17.45 4.44
CA ALA A 553 5.71 -17.89 5.76
C ALA A 553 4.69 -19.05 5.71
N LEU A 554 3.74 -18.98 4.77
CA LEU A 554 2.78 -20.06 4.55
C LEU A 554 3.45 -21.34 4.05
N LEU A 555 4.34 -21.22 3.06
CA LEU A 555 5.09 -22.35 2.48
C LEU A 555 6.07 -22.99 3.47
N ALA A 556 6.65 -22.22 4.36
CA ALA A 556 7.50 -22.72 5.43
C ALA A 556 6.70 -23.41 6.56
N ARG A 557 5.38 -23.60 6.38
CA ARG A 557 4.45 -24.12 7.41
C ARG A 557 4.46 -23.30 8.70
N ARG A 558 4.69 -21.99 8.58
CA ARG A 558 4.68 -21.00 9.65
C ARG A 558 3.51 -20.02 9.49
N PRO A 559 2.26 -20.50 9.41
CA PRO A 559 1.11 -19.64 9.07
C PRO A 559 0.89 -18.52 10.08
N ARG A 560 1.45 -18.63 11.30
CA ARG A 560 1.37 -17.58 12.32
C ARG A 560 2.11 -16.32 11.90
N GLY A 561 3.26 -16.46 11.22
CA GLY A 561 4.04 -15.32 10.72
C GLY A 561 3.34 -14.57 9.57
N SER A 562 2.46 -15.25 8.81
CA SER A 562 1.73 -14.61 7.70
C SER A 562 0.70 -13.60 8.18
N LEU A 563 0.20 -13.72 9.41
CA LEU A 563 -0.84 -12.83 9.96
C LEU A 563 -0.41 -11.36 10.01
N ALA A 564 0.88 -11.09 10.19
CA ALA A 564 1.43 -9.74 10.22
C ALA A 564 1.21 -8.96 8.91
N PHE A 565 1.05 -9.67 7.80
CA PHE A 565 0.88 -9.07 6.47
C PHE A 565 -0.58 -8.84 6.07
N LEU A 566 -1.55 -9.40 6.83
CA LEU A 566 -2.98 -9.26 6.53
C LEU A 566 -3.45 -7.81 6.37
N PRO A 567 -3.05 -6.85 7.22
CA PRO A 567 -3.45 -5.47 7.05
C PRO A 567 -3.03 -4.89 5.69
N LEU A 568 -1.76 -5.07 5.31
CA LEU A 568 -1.23 -4.55 4.06
C LEU A 568 -1.82 -5.25 2.84
N VAL A 569 -1.95 -6.57 2.87
CA VAL A 569 -2.58 -7.33 1.78
C VAL A 569 -4.04 -6.93 1.61
N GLY A 570 -4.79 -6.76 2.71
CA GLY A 570 -6.16 -6.26 2.67
C GLY A 570 -6.24 -4.87 2.05
N MET A 571 -5.32 -3.97 2.39
CA MET A 571 -5.23 -2.65 1.77
C MET A 571 -5.00 -2.76 0.25
N VAL A 572 -4.04 -3.56 -0.18
CA VAL A 572 -3.73 -3.77 -1.60
C VAL A 572 -4.95 -4.31 -2.35
N LEU A 573 -5.66 -5.30 -1.80
CA LEU A 573 -6.86 -5.84 -2.42
C LEU A 573 -7.94 -4.77 -2.62
N THR A 574 -8.15 -3.88 -1.64
CA THR A 574 -9.10 -2.78 -1.80
C THR A 574 -8.67 -1.78 -2.87
N LEU A 575 -7.36 -1.52 -3.02
CA LEU A 575 -6.82 -0.65 -4.06
C LEU A 575 -6.98 -1.27 -5.45
N LEU A 576 -6.76 -2.56 -5.60
CA LEU A 576 -6.90 -3.26 -6.89
C LEU A 576 -8.35 -3.27 -7.40
N ILE A 577 -9.34 -3.18 -6.49
CA ILE A 577 -10.76 -3.19 -6.82
C ILE A 577 -11.30 -1.78 -7.07
N ALA A 578 -10.89 -0.79 -6.28
CA ALA A 578 -11.60 0.50 -6.20
C ALA A 578 -10.69 1.73 -6.06
N ALA A 579 -9.42 1.66 -6.48
CA ALA A 579 -8.56 2.85 -6.47
C ALA A 579 -9.09 3.90 -7.46
N PRO A 580 -9.29 5.17 -7.04
CA PRO A 580 -9.70 6.24 -7.93
C PRO A 580 -8.56 6.77 -8.80
N LEU A 581 -7.33 6.58 -8.34
CA LEU A 581 -6.06 6.90 -9.01
C LEU A 581 -4.92 6.17 -8.33
N THR A 582 -3.78 6.10 -9.02
CA THR A 582 -2.53 5.62 -8.41
C THR A 582 -1.82 6.78 -7.70
N ASP A 583 -1.80 6.77 -6.37
CA ASP A 583 -1.18 7.80 -5.54
C ASP A 583 -0.42 7.15 -4.37
N PHE A 584 0.73 7.74 -4.00
CA PHE A 584 1.56 7.30 -2.87
C PHE A 584 0.76 7.24 -1.57
N ARG A 585 -0.10 8.23 -1.29
CA ARG A 585 -0.88 8.33 -0.05
C ARG A 585 -1.72 7.10 0.26
N TYR A 586 -2.25 6.44 -0.76
CA TYR A 586 -3.10 5.25 -0.56
C TYR A 586 -2.32 4.02 -0.11
N ALA A 587 -1.02 3.99 -0.39
CA ALA A 587 -0.10 2.93 0.01
C ALA A 587 0.92 3.39 1.08
N ALA A 588 0.83 4.62 1.56
CA ALA A 588 1.76 5.22 2.54
C ALA A 588 1.88 4.39 3.83
N ALA A 589 0.82 3.66 4.21
CA ALA A 589 0.88 2.72 5.34
C ALA A 589 1.96 1.64 5.15
N GLY A 590 2.17 1.18 3.91
CA GLY A 590 3.26 0.26 3.58
C GLY A 590 4.64 0.91 3.74
N HIS A 591 4.79 2.18 3.34
CA HIS A 591 6.03 2.93 3.47
C HIS A 591 6.41 3.19 4.94
N VAL A 592 5.48 3.70 5.74
CA VAL A 592 5.67 3.93 7.18
C VAL A 592 5.94 2.60 7.91
N GLY A 593 5.21 1.56 7.55
CA GLY A 593 5.32 0.22 8.14
C GLY A 593 6.52 -0.60 7.66
N LEU A 594 7.23 -0.17 6.61
CA LEU A 594 8.28 -0.96 5.95
C LEU A 594 9.34 -1.53 6.89
N PRO A 595 9.95 -0.78 7.83
CA PRO A 595 10.94 -1.34 8.75
C PRO A 595 10.38 -2.48 9.60
N PHE A 596 9.13 -2.36 10.01
CA PHE A 596 8.43 -3.34 10.86
C PHE A 596 7.97 -4.55 10.06
N LEU A 597 7.56 -4.36 8.81
CA LEU A 597 7.24 -5.43 7.88
C LEU A 597 8.48 -6.29 7.56
N LEU A 598 9.60 -5.68 7.25
CA LEU A 598 10.85 -6.40 6.98
C LEU A 598 11.30 -7.25 8.18
N LEU A 599 11.00 -6.79 9.39
CA LEU A 599 11.37 -7.50 10.61
C LEU A 599 10.29 -8.47 11.08
N ALA A 600 9.02 -8.27 10.74
CA ALA A 600 8.01 -9.30 10.88
C ALA A 600 8.34 -10.53 10.01
N LEU A 601 8.93 -10.33 8.82
CA LEU A 601 9.54 -11.38 8.00
C LEU A 601 10.58 -12.18 8.78
N TRP A 602 11.45 -11.44 9.41
CA TRP A 602 12.61 -12.00 10.12
C TRP A 602 12.18 -12.68 11.43
N ALA A 603 11.20 -12.11 12.13
CA ALA A 603 10.66 -12.59 13.38
C ALA A 603 9.72 -13.81 13.23
N GLY A 604 8.98 -13.91 12.13
CA GLY A 604 8.10 -15.08 11.84
C GLY A 604 8.85 -16.41 11.72
N ALA A 605 10.18 -16.37 11.75
CA ALA A 605 11.06 -17.52 11.69
C ALA A 605 11.38 -18.17 13.02
N HIS A 606 11.06 -17.54 14.15
CA HIS A 606 11.52 -18.01 15.46
C HIS A 606 10.34 -18.42 16.33
N ARG A 607 10.30 -19.71 16.71
CA ARG A 607 9.66 -20.14 17.95
C ARG A 607 10.54 -19.64 19.09
N GLU A 608 9.99 -18.85 20.01
CA GLU A 608 10.41 -19.01 21.39
C GLU A 608 9.97 -20.42 21.78
N GLU A 609 10.90 -21.33 21.92
CA GLU A 609 10.74 -22.44 22.86
C GLU A 609 10.63 -21.76 24.23
N GLU A 610 9.45 -21.26 24.57
CA GLU A 610 9.08 -21.14 25.97
C GLU A 610 8.99 -22.60 26.44
N ALA A 611 9.98 -22.98 27.21
CA ALA A 611 9.91 -24.15 28.06
C ALA A 611 8.50 -24.23 28.67
N LEU A 612 7.83 -25.33 28.41
CA LEU A 612 6.68 -25.82 29.15
C LEU A 612 6.93 -25.76 30.66
#